data_afb3dec9a08d1d20d78a7a5b62f42ecb
#
_entry.id   afb3dec9a08d1d20d78a7a5b62f42ecb
#
_cell.length_a   1.000
_cell.length_b   1.000
_cell.length_c   1.000
_cell.angle_alpha   90.00
_cell.angle_beta   90.00
_cell.angle_gamma   90.00
#
_symmetry.space_group_name_H-M   'P 1'
#
loop_
_entity.id
_entity.type
_entity.pdbx_description
1 polymer ?
#
loop_
_entity_poly.entity_id
_entity_poly.type
_entity_poly.pdbx_seq_one_letter_code
_entity_poly.pdbx_strand_id
1 'polypeptide(L)'
;MRGASGIELAAIHAQSWGFGVRLKHALTVVAAALASASRPYVAFSGGKDSTVVACLVHSLAPGVPLLWSDDELELPETVEMMTQLKAIAGDQLIVTLGHAQHAGWFWPWRDEPYWREPLPGSLRIDMDVDDWMGSQGYDLTFLGTRRSENAKRREWFEKAGPLYRVRRGTGARSGVSRQSLK
;
A
#
# COMPACT_ATOMS: atom_id res chain seq x y z
N MET A 1 24.94 -25.50 20.85
CA MET A 1 24.48 -25.36 19.44
C MET A 1 23.85 -23.96 19.31
N ARG A 2 24.37 -23.06 18.47
CA ARG A 2 23.72 -21.77 18.16
C ARG A 2 22.56 -22.09 17.22
N GLY A 3 21.33 -21.71 17.58
CA GLY A 3 20.18 -21.83 16.69
C GLY A 3 20.38 -20.98 15.42
N ALA A 4 19.87 -21.44 14.30
CA ALA A 4 19.89 -20.67 13.06
C ALA A 4 19.27 -19.28 13.26
N SER A 5 19.87 -18.24 12.68
CA SER A 5 19.31 -16.90 12.72
C SER A 5 17.98 -16.84 11.93
N GLY A 6 17.11 -15.87 12.23
CA GLY A 6 15.86 -15.70 11.48
C GLY A 6 16.08 -15.52 9.96
N ILE A 7 17.22 -14.93 9.56
CA ILE A 7 17.62 -14.76 8.14
C ILE A 7 17.97 -16.10 7.51
N GLU A 8 18.72 -16.98 8.21
CA GLU A 8 19.07 -18.30 7.71
C GLU A 8 17.83 -19.19 7.53
N LEU A 9 16.89 -19.15 8.50
CA LEU A 9 15.60 -19.87 8.39
C LEU A 9 14.76 -19.34 7.24
N ALA A 10 14.72 -18.03 7.01
CA ALA A 10 14.01 -17.43 5.88
C ALA A 10 14.63 -17.85 4.54
N ALA A 11 15.96 -17.90 4.44
CA ALA A 11 16.67 -18.36 3.25
C ALA A 11 16.36 -19.84 2.93
N ILE A 12 16.35 -20.70 3.94
CA ILE A 12 15.96 -22.12 3.78
C ILE A 12 14.50 -22.23 3.33
N HIS A 13 13.60 -21.45 3.95
CA HIS A 13 12.19 -21.45 3.56
C HIS A 13 11.98 -20.98 2.13
N ALA A 14 12.71 -19.96 1.69
CA ALA A 14 12.63 -19.43 0.33
C ALA A 14 13.04 -20.45 -0.75
N GLN A 15 13.87 -21.46 -0.39
CA GLN A 15 14.26 -22.55 -1.27
C GLN A 15 13.23 -23.70 -1.29
N SER A 16 12.23 -23.66 -0.42
CA SER A 16 11.23 -24.76 -0.38
C SER A 16 10.33 -24.75 -1.61
N TRP A 17 9.98 -25.93 -2.09
CA TRP A 17 9.05 -26.11 -3.21
C TRP A 17 7.71 -25.38 -2.96
N GLY A 18 7.18 -25.49 -1.74
CA GLY A 18 5.92 -24.86 -1.36
C GLY A 18 5.98 -23.32 -1.41
N PHE A 19 7.13 -22.70 -1.11
CA PHE A 19 7.32 -21.28 -1.29
C PHE A 19 7.35 -20.89 -2.77
N GLY A 20 8.08 -21.63 -3.60
CA GLY A 20 8.14 -21.41 -5.04
C GLY A 20 6.78 -21.46 -5.73
N VAL A 21 5.93 -22.44 -5.35
CA VAL A 21 4.55 -22.55 -5.88
C VAL A 21 3.71 -21.32 -5.50
N ARG A 22 3.77 -20.89 -4.23
CA ARG A 22 3.04 -19.70 -3.75
C ARG A 22 3.52 -18.42 -4.43
N LEU A 23 4.83 -18.26 -4.57
CA LEU A 23 5.43 -17.12 -5.25
C LEU A 23 4.99 -17.04 -6.71
N LYS A 24 5.05 -18.17 -7.44
CA LYS A 24 4.58 -18.23 -8.83
C LYS A 24 3.11 -17.86 -8.96
N HIS A 25 2.26 -18.38 -8.05
CA HIS A 25 0.85 -18.03 -8.03
C HIS A 25 0.64 -16.52 -7.77
N ALA A 26 1.32 -15.95 -6.78
CA ALA A 26 1.24 -14.53 -6.47
C ALA A 26 1.66 -13.65 -7.67
N LEU A 27 2.76 -13.99 -8.33
CA LEU A 27 3.22 -13.29 -9.54
C LEU A 27 2.22 -13.40 -10.69
N THR A 28 1.56 -14.55 -10.86
CA THR A 28 0.50 -14.72 -11.87
C THR A 28 -0.68 -13.78 -11.59
N VAL A 29 -1.10 -13.67 -10.32
CA VAL A 29 -2.20 -12.77 -9.92
C VAL A 29 -1.81 -11.31 -10.14
N VAL A 30 -0.59 -10.92 -9.75
CA VAL A 30 -0.09 -9.55 -9.97
C VAL A 30 -0.01 -9.22 -11.47
N ALA A 31 0.51 -10.14 -12.28
CA ALA A 31 0.59 -9.93 -13.73
C ALA A 31 -0.78 -9.75 -14.38
N ALA A 32 -1.78 -10.56 -13.99
CA ALA A 32 -3.15 -10.44 -14.48
C ALA A 32 -3.77 -9.09 -14.08
N ALA A 33 -3.52 -8.61 -12.88
CA ALA A 33 -4.00 -7.32 -12.41
C ALA A 33 -3.34 -6.15 -13.16
N LEU A 34 -2.02 -6.19 -13.34
CA LEU A 34 -1.29 -5.20 -14.13
C LEU A 34 -1.81 -5.13 -15.56
N ALA A 35 -2.08 -6.28 -16.18
CA ALA A 35 -2.63 -6.33 -17.53
C ALA A 35 -4.07 -5.76 -17.63
N SER A 36 -4.79 -5.66 -16.54
CA SER A 36 -6.16 -5.14 -16.48
C SER A 36 -6.26 -3.65 -16.16
N ALA A 37 -5.13 -2.99 -15.86
CA ALA A 37 -5.07 -1.61 -15.41
C ALA A 37 -4.26 -0.75 -16.36
N SER A 38 -4.66 0.52 -16.46
CA SER A 38 -3.92 1.52 -17.23
C SER A 38 -2.91 2.27 -16.37
N ARG A 39 -3.25 2.50 -15.10
CA ARG A 39 -2.43 3.31 -14.21
C ARG A 39 -2.50 2.76 -12.77
N PRO A 40 -1.77 1.66 -12.49
CA PRO A 40 -1.74 1.04 -11.17
C PRO A 40 -0.85 1.81 -10.18
N TYR A 41 -1.08 1.60 -8.88
CA TYR A 41 -0.19 2.00 -7.80
C TYR A 41 -0.21 0.99 -6.65
N VAL A 42 0.79 1.05 -5.78
CA VAL A 42 0.88 0.24 -4.55
C VAL A 42 0.60 1.13 -3.35
N ALA A 43 -0.42 0.82 -2.55
CA ALA A 43 -0.60 1.43 -1.24
C ALA A 43 0.44 0.84 -0.28
N PHE A 44 1.39 1.65 0.12
CA PHE A 44 2.57 1.24 0.87
C PHE A 44 2.55 1.85 2.27
N SER A 45 2.42 1.03 3.29
CA SER A 45 2.40 1.46 4.69
C SER A 45 3.74 1.26 5.41
N GLY A 46 4.79 0.81 4.72
CA GLY A 46 6.04 0.41 5.36
C GLY A 46 5.98 -0.90 6.13
N GLY A 47 4.80 -1.49 6.33
CA GLY A 47 4.65 -2.78 6.97
C GLY A 47 5.12 -3.95 6.10
N LYS A 48 5.44 -5.09 6.74
CA LYS A 48 5.97 -6.29 6.05
C LYS A 48 5.11 -6.75 4.87
N ASP A 49 3.79 -6.68 5.00
CA ASP A 49 2.86 -7.18 3.99
C ASP A 49 2.80 -6.24 2.77
N SER A 50 2.77 -4.92 2.98
CA SER A 50 2.87 -3.94 1.89
C SER A 50 4.23 -3.97 1.19
N THR A 51 5.31 -4.25 1.94
CA THR A 51 6.65 -4.43 1.37
C THR A 51 6.70 -5.63 0.43
N VAL A 52 6.12 -6.77 0.85
CA VAL A 52 6.05 -7.96 -0.03
C VAL A 52 5.28 -7.65 -1.31
N VAL A 53 4.13 -6.96 -1.19
CA VAL A 53 3.33 -6.58 -2.37
C VAL A 53 4.13 -5.62 -3.28
N ALA A 54 4.79 -4.63 -2.73
CA ALA A 54 5.64 -3.72 -3.49
C ALA A 54 6.75 -4.47 -4.25
N CYS A 55 7.44 -5.41 -3.58
CA CYS A 55 8.47 -6.25 -4.22
C CYS A 55 7.90 -7.10 -5.37
N LEU A 56 6.73 -7.71 -5.19
CA LEU A 56 6.07 -8.51 -6.23
C LEU A 56 5.68 -7.65 -7.44
N VAL A 57 5.07 -6.49 -7.20
CA VAL A 57 4.67 -5.56 -8.27
C VAL A 57 5.89 -5.03 -9.00
N HIS A 58 6.89 -4.54 -8.29
CA HIS A 58 8.10 -3.96 -8.89
C HIS A 58 8.97 -5.00 -9.61
N SER A 59 8.89 -6.28 -9.24
CA SER A 59 9.58 -7.34 -10.00
C SER A 59 9.03 -7.51 -11.42
N LEU A 60 7.77 -7.12 -11.67
CA LEU A 60 7.11 -7.21 -12.97
C LEU A 60 6.97 -5.82 -13.64
N ALA A 61 6.80 -4.77 -12.86
CA ALA A 61 6.55 -3.42 -13.33
C ALA A 61 7.23 -2.39 -12.40
N PRO A 62 8.55 -2.17 -12.53
CA PRO A 62 9.32 -1.31 -11.62
C PRO A 62 8.93 0.17 -11.66
N GLY A 63 8.19 0.61 -12.70
CA GLY A 63 7.69 1.99 -12.81
C GLY A 63 6.37 2.25 -12.07
N VAL A 64 5.76 1.25 -11.41
CA VAL A 64 4.52 1.46 -10.65
C VAL A 64 4.83 2.23 -9.37
N PRO A 65 4.19 3.40 -9.13
CA PRO A 65 4.49 4.20 -7.95
C PRO A 65 3.99 3.55 -6.66
N LEU A 66 4.69 3.87 -5.58
CA LEU A 66 4.27 3.62 -4.21
C LEU A 66 3.52 4.84 -3.69
N LEU A 67 2.45 4.63 -2.95
CA LEU A 67 1.72 5.68 -2.25
C LEU A 67 1.82 5.44 -0.75
N TRP A 68 2.39 6.39 -0.03
CA TRP A 68 2.33 6.45 1.42
C TRP A 68 1.42 7.60 1.87
N SER A 69 0.35 7.26 2.57
CA SER A 69 -0.49 8.24 3.24
C SER A 69 0.04 8.44 4.66
N ASP A 70 0.68 9.56 4.89
CA ASP A 70 1.19 9.96 6.19
C ASP A 70 0.05 10.60 6.99
N ASP A 71 -0.42 9.89 8.00
CA ASP A 71 -1.48 10.35 8.89
C ASP A 71 -0.96 11.15 10.10
N GLU A 72 0.36 11.43 10.10
CA GLU A 72 1.07 12.16 11.16
C GLU A 72 1.22 11.39 12.48
N LEU A 73 0.66 10.19 12.60
CA LEU A 73 0.72 9.34 13.80
C LEU A 73 1.76 8.22 13.68
N GLU A 74 2.56 8.26 12.63
CA GLU A 74 3.56 7.24 12.34
C GLU A 74 4.69 7.21 13.37
N LEU A 75 5.16 6.00 13.64
CA LEU A 75 6.32 5.81 14.50
C LEU A 75 7.59 6.45 13.89
N PRO A 76 8.52 6.98 14.70
CA PRO A 76 9.76 7.58 14.21
C PRO A 76 10.53 6.68 13.25
N GLU A 77 10.55 5.37 13.50
CA GLU A 77 11.23 4.38 12.66
C GLU A 77 10.57 4.25 11.28
N THR A 78 9.25 4.36 11.21
CA THR A 78 8.51 4.37 9.94
C THR A 78 8.87 5.63 9.14
N VAL A 79 8.91 6.77 9.80
CA VAL A 79 9.28 8.06 9.17
C VAL A 79 10.71 8.02 8.64
N GLU A 80 11.65 7.50 9.42
CA GLU A 80 13.05 7.35 9.00
C GLU A 80 13.15 6.44 7.77
N MET A 81 12.49 5.29 7.79
CA MET A 81 12.44 4.37 6.65
C MET A 81 11.84 5.04 5.40
N MET A 82 10.73 5.78 5.54
CA MET A 82 10.11 6.49 4.42
C MET A 82 10.98 7.62 3.89
N THR A 83 11.73 8.30 4.76
CA THR A 83 12.72 9.31 4.36
C THR A 83 13.82 8.69 3.49
N GLN A 84 14.36 7.55 3.91
CA GLN A 84 15.37 6.82 3.15
C GLN A 84 14.79 6.31 1.82
N LEU A 85 13.56 5.77 1.84
CA LEU A 85 12.88 5.30 0.64
C LEU A 85 12.62 6.46 -0.34
N LYS A 86 12.19 7.63 0.15
CA LYS A 86 11.99 8.83 -0.69
C LYS A 86 13.27 9.30 -1.36
N ALA A 87 14.38 9.25 -0.64
CA ALA A 87 15.69 9.60 -1.19
C ALA A 87 16.13 8.66 -2.34
N ILE A 88 15.73 7.39 -2.29
CA ILE A 88 16.05 6.37 -3.31
C ILE A 88 15.04 6.39 -4.46
N ALA A 89 13.75 6.39 -4.13
CA ALA A 89 12.65 6.23 -5.10
C ALA A 89 12.25 7.55 -5.78
N GLY A 90 12.63 8.70 -5.22
CA GLY A 90 12.26 10.01 -5.77
C GLY A 90 10.75 10.15 -5.95
N ASP A 91 10.34 10.52 -7.16
CA ASP A 91 8.92 10.74 -7.48
C ASP A 91 8.11 9.45 -7.59
N GLN A 92 8.75 8.27 -7.57
CA GLN A 92 8.03 7.02 -7.49
C GLN A 92 7.41 6.76 -6.10
N LEU A 93 7.89 7.44 -5.04
CA LEU A 93 7.20 7.48 -3.76
C LEU A 93 6.35 8.76 -3.69
N ILE A 94 5.05 8.59 -3.89
CA ILE A 94 4.04 9.62 -3.67
C ILE A 94 3.75 9.65 -2.18
N VAL A 95 3.89 10.81 -1.55
CA VAL A 95 3.57 11.02 -0.14
C VAL A 95 2.38 11.98 -0.05
N THR A 96 1.30 11.53 0.59
CA THR A 96 0.17 12.39 0.90
C THR A 96 0.11 12.63 2.40
N LEU A 97 -0.15 13.86 2.79
CA LEU A 97 -0.40 14.21 4.18
C LEU A 97 -1.86 13.96 4.48
N GLY A 98 -2.12 13.37 5.64
CA GLY A 98 -3.45 13.02 6.09
C GLY A 98 -4.42 14.20 6.03
N HIS A 99 -5.67 13.86 5.87
CA HIS A 99 -6.74 14.85 5.83
C HIS A 99 -6.82 15.59 7.16
N ALA A 100 -6.70 16.91 7.14
CA ALA A 100 -6.77 17.75 8.35
C ALA A 100 -8.03 17.51 9.20
N GLN A 101 -9.13 17.01 8.60
CA GLN A 101 -10.34 16.63 9.32
C GLN A 101 -10.15 15.39 10.21
N HIS A 102 -9.30 14.45 9.86
CA HIS A 102 -9.01 13.31 10.73
C HIS A 102 -8.10 13.71 11.89
N ALA A 103 -7.20 14.65 11.70
CA ALA A 103 -6.38 15.20 12.74
C ALA A 103 -7.19 15.86 13.87
N GLY A 104 -8.26 16.59 13.54
CA GLY A 104 -9.15 17.20 14.53
C GLY A 104 -9.96 16.22 15.39
N TRP A 105 -10.16 14.99 14.92
CA TRP A 105 -10.86 13.93 15.66
C TRP A 105 -9.99 13.27 16.73
N PHE A 106 -8.71 13.05 16.42
CA PHE A 106 -7.76 12.39 17.33
C PHE A 106 -7.02 13.38 18.23
N TRP A 107 -6.90 14.63 17.80
CA TRP A 107 -6.13 15.66 18.50
C TRP A 107 -6.94 16.96 18.59
N PRO A 108 -7.97 17.02 19.47
CA PRO A 108 -8.77 18.24 19.65
C PRO A 108 -7.98 19.44 20.20
N TRP A 109 -6.74 19.21 20.66
CA TRP A 109 -5.80 20.25 21.16
C TRP A 109 -4.78 20.66 20.11
N ARG A 110 -5.00 20.34 18.84
CA ARG A 110 -4.05 20.62 17.78
C ARG A 110 -4.24 22.01 17.19
N ASP A 111 -3.92 23.02 18.00
CA ASP A 111 -3.57 24.36 17.50
C ASP A 111 -2.08 24.47 17.14
N GLU A 112 -1.31 23.39 17.32
CA GLU A 112 0.12 23.37 17.03
C GLU A 112 0.39 22.96 15.59
N PRO A 113 1.42 23.56 14.96
CA PRO A 113 1.88 23.15 13.66
C PRO A 113 2.34 21.69 13.72
N TYR A 114 2.33 21.03 12.58
CA TYR A 114 2.84 19.67 12.37
C TYR A 114 4.09 19.41 13.24
N TRP A 115 4.04 18.39 14.09
CA TRP A 115 5.09 18.12 15.08
C TRP A 115 6.46 17.75 14.45
N ARG A 116 6.49 17.46 13.17
CA ARG A 116 7.69 17.25 12.36
C ARG A 116 7.53 17.87 10.99
N GLU A 117 8.63 18.13 10.32
CA GLU A 117 8.58 18.57 8.94
C GLU A 117 8.12 17.46 8.01
N PRO A 118 7.17 17.70 7.10
CA PRO A 118 6.78 16.76 6.09
C PRO A 118 7.96 16.34 5.21
N LEU A 119 7.94 15.14 4.66
CA LEU A 119 8.94 14.73 3.69
C LEU A 119 8.91 15.67 2.47
N PRO A 120 10.05 15.97 1.85
CA PRO A 120 10.10 16.81 0.65
C PRO A 120 9.18 16.28 -0.45
N GLY A 121 8.38 17.18 -1.01
CA GLY A 121 7.40 16.83 -2.06
C GLY A 121 6.14 16.16 -1.56
N SER A 122 5.87 16.16 -0.24
CA SER A 122 4.59 15.72 0.31
C SER A 122 3.44 16.60 -0.16
N LEU A 123 2.31 15.96 -0.48
CA LEU A 123 1.13 16.60 -1.03
C LEU A 123 0.04 16.70 0.04
N ARG A 124 -0.39 17.91 0.38
CA ARG A 124 -1.58 18.08 1.20
C ARG A 124 -2.81 17.84 0.35
N ILE A 125 -3.68 16.94 0.82
CA ILE A 125 -4.95 16.64 0.15
C ILE A 125 -6.09 16.90 1.12
N ASP A 126 -7.20 17.41 0.60
CA ASP A 126 -8.40 17.76 1.36
C ASP A 126 -9.55 16.75 1.18
N MET A 127 -9.23 15.60 0.61
CA MET A 127 -10.17 14.52 0.34
C MET A 127 -9.56 13.17 0.73
N ASP A 128 -10.39 12.12 0.73
CA ASP A 128 -9.92 10.74 0.89
C ASP A 128 -8.81 10.43 -0.13
N VAL A 129 -7.73 9.81 0.36
CA VAL A 129 -6.54 9.52 -0.44
C VAL A 129 -6.84 8.68 -1.67
N ASP A 130 -7.76 7.77 -1.52
CA ASP A 130 -8.18 6.94 -2.63
C ASP A 130 -8.99 7.71 -3.67
N ASP A 131 -9.85 8.65 -3.26
CA ASP A 131 -10.57 9.51 -4.19
C ASP A 131 -9.61 10.44 -4.92
N TRP A 132 -8.62 10.95 -4.20
CA TRP A 132 -7.57 11.75 -4.80
C TRP A 132 -6.79 10.96 -5.86
N MET A 133 -6.32 9.74 -5.55
CA MET A 133 -5.63 8.88 -6.52
C MET A 133 -6.49 8.61 -7.74
N GLY A 134 -7.80 8.35 -7.55
CA GLY A 134 -8.75 8.22 -8.66
C GLY A 134 -8.86 9.48 -9.51
N SER A 135 -8.86 10.67 -8.90
CA SER A 135 -8.88 11.95 -9.62
C SER A 135 -7.61 12.18 -10.44
N GLN A 136 -6.48 11.60 -10.00
CA GLN A 136 -5.22 11.60 -10.73
C GLN A 136 -5.16 10.52 -11.85
N GLY A 137 -6.26 9.78 -12.07
CA GLY A 137 -6.39 8.78 -13.12
C GLY A 137 -5.84 7.39 -12.77
N TYR A 138 -5.52 7.12 -11.51
CA TYR A 138 -5.14 5.77 -11.07
C TYR A 138 -6.39 4.88 -10.99
N ASP A 139 -6.29 3.68 -11.54
CA ASP A 139 -7.41 2.77 -11.74
C ASP A 139 -7.27 1.41 -11.02
N LEU A 140 -6.09 1.13 -10.47
CA LEU A 140 -5.82 -0.09 -9.70
C LEU A 140 -4.96 0.22 -8.48
N THR A 141 -5.35 -0.33 -7.32
CA THR A 141 -4.57 -0.29 -6.08
C THR A 141 -4.12 -1.69 -5.68
N PHE A 142 -2.82 -1.86 -5.46
CA PHE A 142 -2.28 -3.05 -4.80
C PHE A 142 -2.22 -2.80 -3.29
N LEU A 143 -2.81 -3.72 -2.50
CA LEU A 143 -2.88 -3.61 -1.04
C LEU A 143 -2.22 -4.81 -0.36
N GLY A 144 -1.39 -4.55 0.64
CA GLY A 144 -0.78 -5.55 1.50
C GLY A 144 -1.73 -6.06 2.60
N THR A 145 -2.88 -6.62 2.21
CA THR A 145 -3.89 -7.09 3.14
C THR A 145 -3.98 -8.62 3.12
N ARG A 146 -4.04 -9.28 4.29
CA ARG A 146 -4.12 -10.73 4.38
C ARG A 146 -5.53 -11.22 4.71
N ARG A 147 -5.94 -12.31 4.04
CA ARG A 147 -7.18 -13.04 4.34
C ARG A 147 -7.27 -13.47 5.81
N SER A 148 -6.15 -13.81 6.43
CA SER A 148 -6.08 -14.32 7.79
C SER A 148 -6.19 -13.25 8.89
N GLU A 149 -6.23 -11.96 8.56
CA GLU A 149 -6.22 -10.89 9.54
C GLU A 149 -7.48 -10.85 10.41
N ASN A 150 -8.66 -11.10 9.81
CA ASN A 150 -9.91 -11.21 10.53
C ASN A 150 -10.98 -11.96 9.72
N ALA A 151 -12.08 -12.34 10.41
CA ALA A 151 -13.18 -13.09 9.80
C ALA A 151 -13.87 -12.34 8.65
N LYS A 152 -14.07 -11.02 8.80
CA LYS A 152 -14.70 -10.16 7.78
C LYS A 152 -13.88 -10.11 6.49
N ARG A 153 -12.55 -10.00 6.62
CA ARG A 153 -11.65 -10.03 5.45
C ARG A 153 -11.65 -11.40 4.79
N ARG A 154 -11.68 -12.48 5.58
CA ARG A 154 -11.77 -13.85 5.05
C ARG A 154 -13.03 -14.03 4.20
N GLU A 155 -14.20 -13.67 4.75
CA GLU A 155 -15.48 -13.74 4.06
C GLU A 155 -15.46 -12.93 2.75
N TRP A 156 -14.88 -11.76 2.81
CA TRP A 156 -14.79 -10.87 1.65
C TRP A 156 -13.93 -11.46 0.53
N PHE A 157 -12.77 -12.03 0.88
CA PHE A 157 -11.90 -12.72 -0.07
C PHE A 157 -12.55 -13.96 -0.68
N GLU A 158 -13.36 -14.67 0.09
CA GLU A 158 -14.09 -15.86 -0.39
C GLU A 158 -15.16 -15.46 -1.41
N LYS A 159 -15.80 -14.32 -1.24
CA LYS A 159 -16.84 -13.81 -2.16
C LYS A 159 -16.27 -13.10 -3.38
N ALA A 160 -15.26 -12.28 -3.19
CA ALA A 160 -14.78 -11.35 -4.23
C ALA A 160 -13.48 -11.82 -4.92
N GLY A 161 -12.77 -12.80 -4.34
CA GLY A 161 -11.45 -13.21 -4.82
C GLY A 161 -10.35 -12.19 -4.55
N PRO A 162 -9.13 -12.43 -5.06
CA PRO A 162 -7.98 -11.54 -4.86
C PRO A 162 -8.05 -10.24 -5.67
N LEU A 163 -8.81 -10.23 -6.75
CA LEU A 163 -9.03 -9.07 -7.60
C LEU A 163 -10.51 -8.75 -7.62
N TYR A 164 -10.89 -7.57 -7.15
CA TYR A 164 -12.29 -7.15 -7.14
C TYR A 164 -12.43 -5.65 -7.41
N ARG A 165 -13.61 -5.30 -7.89
CA ARG A 165 -13.96 -3.92 -8.20
C ARG A 165 -14.76 -3.31 -7.05
N VAL A 166 -14.26 -2.22 -6.48
CA VAL A 166 -14.99 -1.45 -5.48
C VAL A 166 -15.86 -0.41 -6.20
N ARG A 167 -17.20 -0.50 -5.99
CA ARG A 167 -18.09 0.61 -6.33
C ARG A 167 -18.16 1.53 -5.12
N ARG A 168 -17.65 2.75 -5.24
CA ARG A 168 -17.93 3.78 -4.24
C ARG A 168 -19.30 4.35 -4.47
N GLY A 169 -20.08 4.52 -3.38
CA GLY A 169 -21.37 5.19 -3.41
C GLY A 169 -21.19 6.61 -3.94
N THR A 170 -22.03 6.98 -4.88
CA THR A 170 -22.01 8.27 -5.57
C THR A 170 -22.44 9.38 -4.64
N GLY A 171 -21.53 9.91 -3.84
CA GLY A 171 -21.71 11.22 -3.20
C GLY A 171 -21.26 12.38 -4.08
N ALA A 172 -20.51 12.16 -5.14
CA ALA A 172 -20.15 13.16 -6.15
C ALA A 172 -19.65 12.48 -7.43
N ARG A 173 -20.12 12.95 -8.53
CA ARG A 173 -19.82 12.64 -9.91
C ARG A 173 -18.37 12.25 -10.19
N SER A 174 -18.10 10.97 -10.37
CA SER A 174 -17.23 10.41 -11.43
C SER A 174 -17.07 8.91 -11.15
N GLY A 175 -17.55 8.09 -12.06
CA GLY A 175 -17.52 6.63 -11.96
C GLY A 175 -16.11 6.08 -12.25
N VAL A 176 -15.17 6.24 -11.35
CA VAL A 176 -13.92 5.51 -11.41
C VAL A 176 -14.12 4.19 -10.68
N SER A 177 -14.20 3.10 -11.42
CA SER A 177 -14.20 1.76 -10.84
C SER A 177 -12.75 1.40 -10.49
N ARG A 178 -12.47 1.21 -9.22
CA ARG A 178 -11.16 0.74 -8.76
C ARG A 178 -11.12 -0.78 -8.70
N GLN A 179 -10.02 -1.32 -9.13
CA GLN A 179 -9.66 -2.71 -8.92
C GLN A 179 -8.59 -2.76 -7.82
N SER A 180 -8.82 -3.55 -6.79
CA SER A 180 -7.84 -3.77 -5.71
C SER A 180 -7.39 -5.22 -5.73
N LEU A 181 -6.08 -5.43 -5.69
CA LEU A 181 -5.48 -6.75 -5.52
C LEU A 181 -5.09 -6.90 -4.05
N LYS A 182 -5.49 -7.99 -3.44
CA LYS A 182 -5.19 -8.30 -2.04
C LYS A 182 -4.37 -9.57 -1.91
#